data_847af7daaa44cf135a7d0ca76b654d7b
#
_entry.id   847af7daaa44cf135a7d0ca76b654d7b
#
_cell.length_a   1.000
_cell.length_b   1.000
_cell.length_c   1.000
_cell.angle_alpha   90.00
_cell.angle_beta   90.00
_cell.angle_gamma   90.00
#
_symmetry.space_group_name_H-M   'P 1'
#
loop_
_entity.id
_entity.type
_entity.pdbx_description
1 polymer ?
#
loop_
_entity_poly.entity_id
_entity_poly.type
_entity_poly.pdbx_seq_one_letter_code
_entity_poly.pdbx_strand_id
1 'polypeptide(L)'
;MGFGITLRIRGEYACFTRPEMKAERVSYDVITPSATRGILEAIYWKPAITWRIDRIHVLNPITFDSVRRNEVSSKISTRNAAQAMRGGEVALGLDASDSKERVQRASYLLRDVDYCIEAHFDLTGQAGPEDTPEKHYNMAVRRMRKGQCFHQPYLGCREFPLRFDLVEGPIPPSCYAGKTVDLGFMLHDIDFANDKTPVFYRAMMRDGVIDCADCLQAGAVS
;
A
#
# COMPACT_ATOMS: atom_id res chain seq x y z
N MET A 1 3.02 -21.36 -16.75
CA MET A 1 3.25 -19.91 -16.72
C MET A 1 2.06 -19.29 -16.06
N GLY A 2 2.26 -18.62 -14.91
CA GLY A 2 1.19 -17.92 -14.25
C GLY A 2 0.74 -16.69 -15.06
N PHE A 3 -0.50 -16.28 -14.89
CA PHE A 3 -1.05 -15.04 -15.47
C PHE A 3 -0.49 -13.82 -14.73
N GLY A 4 0.75 -13.40 -15.09
CA GLY A 4 1.41 -12.22 -14.52
C GLY A 4 0.94 -10.92 -15.17
N ILE A 5 0.96 -9.84 -14.40
CA ILE A 5 0.72 -8.47 -14.88
C ILE A 5 1.89 -7.58 -14.48
N THR A 6 2.08 -6.50 -15.23
CA THR A 6 2.98 -5.41 -14.84
C THR A 6 2.18 -4.12 -14.77
N LEU A 7 2.12 -3.50 -13.59
CA LEU A 7 1.38 -2.26 -13.33
C LEU A 7 2.35 -1.14 -12.94
N ARG A 8 2.33 -0.03 -13.65
CA ARG A 8 3.04 1.20 -13.24
C ARG A 8 2.14 2.06 -12.37
N ILE A 9 2.66 2.53 -11.24
CA ILE A 9 1.96 3.42 -10.31
C ILE A 9 2.82 4.65 -10.02
N ARG A 10 2.17 5.81 -9.95
CA ARG A 10 2.84 7.11 -9.76
C ARG A 10 2.02 8.01 -8.85
N GLY A 11 2.71 8.82 -8.05
CA GLY A 11 2.08 9.84 -7.23
C GLY A 11 3.06 10.89 -6.74
N GLU A 12 2.52 12.06 -6.43
CA GLU A 12 3.31 13.19 -5.94
C GLU A 12 3.82 12.93 -4.53
N TYR A 13 2.98 12.33 -3.67
CA TYR A 13 3.33 11.97 -2.30
C TYR A 13 2.92 10.54 -1.98
N ALA A 14 3.67 9.90 -1.07
CA ALA A 14 3.34 8.59 -0.50
C ALA A 14 3.73 8.52 0.97
N CYS A 15 2.99 7.72 1.76
CA CYS A 15 3.35 7.44 3.14
C CYS A 15 3.04 5.98 3.48
N PHE A 16 4.04 5.13 3.37
CA PHE A 16 3.98 3.74 3.80
C PHE A 16 4.45 3.66 5.25
N THR A 17 3.55 4.04 6.15
CA THR A 17 3.86 4.31 7.56
C THR A 17 4.51 3.12 8.25
N ARG A 18 5.66 3.35 8.88
CA ARG A 18 6.33 2.37 9.74
C ARG A 18 5.45 2.06 10.95
N PRO A 19 5.22 0.79 11.31
CA PRO A 19 4.33 0.42 12.42
C PRO A 19 4.69 1.06 13.75
N GLU A 20 5.97 1.30 14.01
CA GLU A 20 6.50 1.94 15.21
C GLU A 20 6.28 3.47 15.25
N MET A 21 6.03 4.10 14.07
CA MET A 21 5.92 5.56 13.93
C MET A 21 4.48 5.98 13.56
N LYS A 22 3.49 5.56 14.35
CA LYS A 22 2.06 5.78 14.02
C LYS A 22 1.58 7.19 14.31
N ALA A 23 2.16 7.88 15.28
CA ALA A 23 1.71 9.21 15.70
C ALA A 23 2.31 10.29 14.82
N GLU A 24 3.63 10.33 14.71
CA GLU A 24 4.35 11.11 13.72
C GLU A 24 4.71 10.17 12.58
N ARG A 25 3.98 10.26 11.48
CA ARG A 25 4.06 9.27 10.40
C ARG A 25 5.40 9.37 9.68
N VAL A 26 6.17 8.31 9.74
CA VAL A 26 7.40 8.16 8.96
C VAL A 26 7.19 7.05 7.94
N SER A 27 7.39 7.38 6.67
CA SER A 27 7.30 6.40 5.59
C SER A 27 8.51 5.47 5.59
N TYR A 28 8.31 4.22 5.14
CA TYR A 28 9.39 3.42 4.58
C TYR A 28 9.98 4.13 3.35
N ASP A 29 11.20 3.75 2.99
CA ASP A 29 11.93 4.31 1.84
C ASP A 29 11.26 4.01 0.51
N VAL A 30 10.50 2.93 0.43
CA VAL A 30 9.76 2.49 -0.76
C VAL A 30 8.43 1.86 -0.35
N ILE A 31 7.58 1.58 -1.35
CA ILE A 31 6.33 0.86 -1.15
C ILE A 31 6.57 -0.54 -0.58
N THR A 32 5.73 -0.98 0.36
CA THR A 32 5.77 -2.33 0.93
C THR A 32 4.99 -3.33 0.08
N PRO A 33 5.33 -4.64 0.11
CA PRO A 33 4.55 -5.67 -0.61
C PRO A 33 3.07 -5.68 -0.21
N SER A 34 2.75 -5.49 1.07
CA SER A 34 1.35 -5.41 1.55
C SER A 34 0.59 -4.22 0.99
N ALA A 35 1.23 -3.03 0.93
CA ALA A 35 0.61 -1.84 0.32
C ALA A 35 0.40 -2.03 -1.18
N THR A 36 1.37 -2.66 -1.86
CA THR A 36 1.30 -3.01 -3.28
C THR A 36 0.12 -3.95 -3.56
N ARG A 37 -0.05 -5.00 -2.74
CA ARG A 37 -1.20 -5.90 -2.83
C ARG A 37 -2.50 -5.14 -2.65
N GLY A 38 -2.59 -4.26 -1.65
CA GLY A 38 -3.79 -3.44 -1.42
C GLY A 38 -4.16 -2.54 -2.61
N ILE A 39 -3.19 -2.05 -3.38
CA ILE A 39 -3.43 -1.29 -4.61
C ILE A 39 -4.05 -2.18 -5.69
N LEU A 40 -3.52 -3.39 -5.90
CA LEU A 40 -4.08 -4.35 -6.86
C LEU A 40 -5.50 -4.77 -6.48
N GLU A 41 -5.74 -5.04 -5.20
CA GLU A 41 -7.06 -5.37 -4.65
C GLU A 41 -8.06 -4.22 -4.82
N ALA A 42 -7.63 -2.97 -4.67
CA ALA A 42 -8.46 -1.80 -4.93
C ALA A 42 -8.90 -1.70 -6.39
N ILE A 43 -8.09 -2.16 -7.33
CA ILE A 43 -8.41 -2.22 -8.77
C ILE A 43 -9.30 -3.42 -9.06
N TYR A 44 -8.86 -4.60 -8.65
CA TYR A 44 -9.59 -5.85 -8.88
C TYR A 44 -9.34 -6.87 -7.77
N TRP A 45 -10.40 -7.23 -7.08
CA TRP A 45 -10.40 -8.30 -6.07
C TRP A 45 -11.68 -9.14 -6.15
N LYS A 46 -11.55 -10.41 -5.86
CA LYS A 46 -12.64 -11.37 -5.65
C LYS A 46 -12.20 -12.36 -4.55
N PRO A 47 -13.15 -12.95 -3.80
CA PRO A 47 -12.81 -14.01 -2.83
C PRO A 47 -12.08 -15.21 -3.46
N ALA A 48 -12.31 -15.43 -4.76
CA ALA A 48 -11.72 -16.51 -5.54
C ALA A 48 -10.23 -16.34 -5.87
N ILE A 49 -9.63 -15.15 -5.61
CA ILE A 49 -8.24 -14.87 -5.96
C ILE A 49 -7.46 -14.24 -4.80
N THR A 50 -6.16 -14.50 -4.76
CA THR A 50 -5.20 -13.81 -3.89
C THR A 50 -4.04 -13.29 -4.72
N TRP A 51 -3.79 -11.97 -4.66
CA TRP A 51 -2.66 -11.35 -5.34
C TRP A 51 -1.34 -11.70 -4.66
N ARG A 52 -0.33 -12.02 -5.47
CA ARG A 52 1.07 -12.24 -5.10
C ARG A 52 1.94 -11.21 -5.78
N ILE A 53 2.79 -10.57 -5.00
CA ILE A 53 3.74 -9.59 -5.51
C ILE A 53 5.04 -10.30 -5.79
N ASP A 54 5.48 -10.25 -7.05
CA ASP A 54 6.73 -10.88 -7.49
C ASP A 54 7.90 -9.93 -7.33
N ARG A 55 7.79 -8.73 -7.93
CA ARG A 55 8.85 -7.70 -7.92
C ARG A 55 8.28 -6.30 -7.83
N ILE A 56 9.05 -5.43 -7.18
CA ILE A 56 8.80 -4.00 -7.14
C ILE A 56 10.01 -3.30 -7.75
N HIS A 57 9.78 -2.58 -8.85
CA HIS A 57 10.79 -1.75 -9.51
C HIS A 57 10.62 -0.31 -9.03
N VAL A 58 11.67 0.25 -8.48
CA VAL A 58 11.76 1.65 -8.04
C VAL A 58 12.38 2.45 -9.16
N LEU A 59 11.63 3.30 -9.83
CA LEU A 59 12.10 4.01 -11.03
C LEU A 59 12.73 5.36 -10.69
N ASN A 60 12.11 6.11 -9.77
CA ASN A 60 12.57 7.43 -9.34
C ASN A 60 13.48 7.37 -8.11
N PRO A 61 14.31 8.40 -7.87
CA PRO A 61 15.08 8.53 -6.65
C PRO A 61 14.18 8.55 -5.41
N ILE A 62 14.61 7.88 -4.35
CA ILE A 62 13.96 7.96 -3.03
C ILE A 62 14.21 9.35 -2.47
N THR A 63 13.16 10.15 -2.43
CA THR A 63 13.20 11.54 -1.95
C THR A 63 12.14 11.73 -0.89
N PHE A 64 12.50 12.39 0.21
CA PHE A 64 11.58 12.66 1.30
C PHE A 64 11.25 14.15 1.41
N ASP A 65 10.06 14.41 1.93
CA ASP A 65 9.59 15.73 2.33
C ASP A 65 8.99 15.69 3.74
N SER A 66 9.05 16.79 4.44
CA SER A 66 8.51 16.91 5.79
C SER A 66 7.34 17.87 5.80
N VAL A 67 6.15 17.34 6.13
CA VAL A 67 4.90 18.11 6.16
C VAL A 67 4.37 18.16 7.60
N ARG A 68 4.09 19.36 8.10
CA ARG A 68 3.39 19.55 9.37
C ARG A 68 1.91 19.73 9.13
N ARG A 69 1.09 19.03 9.92
CA ARG A 69 -0.37 19.08 9.83
C ARG A 69 -0.99 19.38 11.17
N ASN A 70 -2.08 20.13 11.15
CA ASN A 70 -2.96 20.25 12.29
C ASN A 70 -3.89 19.04 12.32
N GLU A 71 -3.83 18.29 13.40
CA GLU A 71 -4.70 17.14 13.68
C GLU A 71 -5.42 17.39 15.01
N VAL A 72 -6.44 16.58 15.32
CA VAL A 72 -7.10 16.60 16.62
C VAL A 72 -6.30 15.78 17.62
N SER A 73 -6.20 16.30 18.85
CA SER A 73 -5.42 15.67 19.94
C SER A 73 -6.12 14.49 20.58
N SER A 74 -7.44 14.40 20.46
CA SER A 74 -8.29 13.43 21.14
C SER A 74 -9.12 12.59 20.16
N LYS A 75 -9.73 11.54 20.67
CA LYS A 75 -10.73 10.72 19.96
C LYS A 75 -12.12 11.09 20.48
N ILE A 76 -13.14 10.94 19.63
CA ILE A 76 -14.54 11.07 20.04
C ILE A 76 -14.80 10.08 21.19
N SER A 77 -15.43 10.57 22.27
CA SER A 77 -15.79 9.75 23.42
C SER A 77 -16.77 8.65 23.00
N THR A 78 -16.45 7.39 23.34
CA THR A 78 -17.35 6.25 23.11
C THR A 78 -18.69 6.42 23.80
N ARG A 79 -18.71 7.09 24.98
CA ARG A 79 -19.93 7.42 25.72
C ARG A 79 -20.80 8.39 24.92
N ASN A 80 -20.20 9.47 24.37
CA ASN A 80 -20.91 10.43 23.55
C ASN A 80 -21.45 9.81 22.26
N ALA A 81 -20.65 8.95 21.61
CA ALA A 81 -21.09 8.19 20.45
C ALA A 81 -22.30 7.29 20.76
N ALA A 82 -22.24 6.53 21.88
CA ALA A 82 -23.36 5.68 22.31
C ALA A 82 -24.61 6.50 22.69
N GLN A 83 -24.46 7.69 23.26
CA GLN A 83 -25.58 8.60 23.57
C GLN A 83 -26.22 9.12 22.29
N ALA A 84 -25.43 9.57 21.31
CA ALA A 84 -25.95 10.01 20.01
C ALA A 84 -26.68 8.88 19.27
N MET A 85 -26.16 7.64 19.30
CA MET A 85 -26.82 6.45 18.72
C MET A 85 -28.20 6.15 19.36
N ARG A 86 -28.43 6.60 20.59
CA ARG A 86 -29.73 6.46 21.29
C ARG A 86 -30.64 7.66 21.07
N GLY A 87 -30.30 8.58 20.16
CA GLY A 87 -31.08 9.78 19.84
C GLY A 87 -30.84 10.95 20.79
N GLY A 88 -29.82 10.91 21.64
CA GLY A 88 -29.44 12.05 22.48
C GLY A 88 -28.69 13.13 21.67
N GLU A 89 -28.98 14.40 21.99
CA GLU A 89 -28.23 15.52 21.42
C GLU A 89 -26.83 15.62 22.06
N VAL A 90 -25.79 15.26 21.29
CA VAL A 90 -24.38 15.32 21.71
C VAL A 90 -23.53 15.80 20.55
N ALA A 91 -22.66 16.75 20.82
CA ALA A 91 -21.66 17.17 19.85
C ALA A 91 -20.61 16.05 19.69
N LEU A 92 -20.47 15.53 18.45
CA LEU A 92 -19.47 14.51 18.09
C LEU A 92 -18.30 15.09 17.27
N GLY A 93 -18.35 16.37 16.91
CA GLY A 93 -17.31 17.05 16.18
C GLY A 93 -16.07 17.31 17.05
N LEU A 94 -14.89 17.06 16.46
CA LEU A 94 -13.60 17.54 16.97
C LEU A 94 -13.06 18.50 15.92
N ASP A 95 -12.65 19.70 16.34
CA ASP A 95 -12.23 20.76 15.42
C ASP A 95 -10.73 21.06 15.59
N ALA A 96 -9.96 20.77 14.54
CA ALA A 96 -8.53 21.06 14.50
C ALA A 96 -8.22 22.58 14.42
N SER A 97 -9.22 23.45 14.21
CA SER A 97 -9.05 24.91 14.32
C SER A 97 -9.06 25.39 15.77
N ASP A 98 -9.70 24.65 16.70
CA ASP A 98 -9.66 24.97 18.13
C ASP A 98 -8.27 24.66 18.70
N SER A 99 -7.64 25.68 19.29
CA SER A 99 -6.31 25.55 19.91
C SER A 99 -6.24 24.52 21.04
N LYS A 100 -7.37 24.21 21.69
CA LYS A 100 -7.46 23.22 22.78
C LYS A 100 -7.50 21.78 22.25
N GLU A 101 -8.05 21.60 21.07
CA GLU A 101 -8.17 20.29 20.43
C GLU A 101 -7.07 20.02 19.39
N ARG A 102 -6.41 21.09 18.93
CA ARG A 102 -5.36 21.01 17.91
C ARG A 102 -4.05 20.46 18.46
N VAL A 103 -3.46 19.54 17.72
CA VAL A 103 -2.08 19.12 17.86
C VAL A 103 -1.37 19.22 16.50
N GLN A 104 -0.16 19.73 16.47
CA GLN A 104 0.69 19.67 15.27
C GLN A 104 1.46 18.36 15.25
N ARG A 105 1.36 17.63 14.13
CA ARG A 105 2.14 16.41 13.89
C ARG A 105 2.97 16.55 12.63
N ALA A 106 4.23 16.18 12.73
CA ALA A 106 5.10 16.06 11.57
C ALA A 106 4.83 14.72 10.85
N SER A 107 4.93 14.74 9.53
CA SER A 107 4.92 13.53 8.71
C SER A 107 6.10 13.57 7.76
N TYR A 108 6.88 12.48 7.69
CA TYR A 108 8.00 12.33 6.79
C TYR A 108 7.56 11.43 5.63
N LEU A 109 7.35 12.05 4.47
CA LEU A 109 6.66 11.49 3.32
C LEU A 109 7.62 11.25 2.17
N LEU A 110 7.35 10.24 1.35
CA LEU A 110 8.00 10.10 0.05
C LEU A 110 7.41 11.10 -0.94
N ARG A 111 8.25 11.58 -1.85
CA ARG A 111 7.89 12.52 -2.91
C ARG A 111 8.22 11.98 -4.28
N ASP A 112 7.37 12.33 -5.27
CA ASP A 112 7.55 12.02 -6.69
C ASP A 112 7.81 10.52 -6.93
N VAL A 113 6.99 9.66 -6.34
CA VAL A 113 7.16 8.21 -6.43
C VAL A 113 6.72 7.66 -7.78
N ASP A 114 7.51 6.72 -8.30
CA ASP A 114 7.22 6.00 -9.55
C ASP A 114 7.71 4.55 -9.42
N TYR A 115 6.78 3.59 -9.51
CA TYR A 115 7.05 2.17 -9.35
C TYR A 115 6.45 1.38 -10.50
N CYS A 116 7.12 0.28 -10.90
CA CYS A 116 6.49 -0.80 -11.65
C CYS A 116 6.38 -2.04 -10.77
N ILE A 117 5.22 -2.66 -10.78
CA ILE A 117 4.88 -3.82 -9.96
C ILE A 117 4.68 -5.00 -10.88
N GLU A 118 5.46 -6.07 -10.70
CA GLU A 118 5.17 -7.37 -11.27
C GLU A 118 4.42 -8.20 -10.24
N ALA A 119 3.29 -8.76 -10.64
CA ALA A 119 2.45 -9.56 -9.78
C ALA A 119 1.67 -10.61 -10.55
N HIS A 120 1.30 -11.68 -9.88
CA HIS A 120 0.34 -12.68 -10.33
C HIS A 120 -0.72 -12.93 -9.25
N PHE A 121 -1.67 -13.79 -9.51
CA PHE A 121 -2.62 -14.21 -8.50
C PHE A 121 -2.79 -15.73 -8.52
N ASP A 122 -3.11 -16.26 -7.34
CA ASP A 122 -3.51 -17.66 -7.15
C ASP A 122 -5.02 -17.74 -6.97
N LEU A 123 -5.63 -18.85 -7.42
CA LEU A 123 -6.99 -19.19 -7.05
C LEU A 123 -7.03 -19.66 -5.59
N THR A 124 -8.02 -19.17 -4.85
CA THR A 124 -8.26 -19.57 -3.45
C THR A 124 -9.18 -20.80 -3.39
N GLY A 125 -9.29 -21.41 -2.21
CA GLY A 125 -10.29 -22.45 -1.93
C GLY A 125 -11.75 -21.99 -2.03
N GLN A 126 -12.01 -20.68 -2.24
CA GLN A 126 -13.34 -20.11 -2.45
C GLN A 126 -13.69 -19.95 -3.95
N ALA A 127 -12.79 -20.37 -4.84
CA ALA A 127 -13.05 -20.34 -6.28
C ALA A 127 -14.14 -21.36 -6.66
N GLY A 128 -15.16 -20.87 -7.35
CA GLY A 128 -16.23 -21.72 -7.89
C GLY A 128 -15.87 -22.31 -9.26
N PRO A 129 -16.73 -23.16 -9.82
CA PRO A 129 -16.47 -23.82 -11.12
C PRO A 129 -16.26 -22.84 -12.29
N GLU A 130 -16.82 -21.64 -12.19
CA GLU A 130 -16.68 -20.60 -13.21
C GLU A 130 -15.51 -19.64 -12.97
N ASP A 131 -14.78 -19.78 -11.87
CA ASP A 131 -13.65 -18.92 -11.54
C ASP A 131 -12.37 -19.47 -12.14
N THR A 132 -12.17 -19.23 -13.44
CA THR A 132 -10.95 -19.66 -14.14
C THR A 132 -9.87 -18.57 -14.07
N PRO A 133 -8.57 -18.95 -14.09
CA PRO A 133 -7.48 -17.98 -14.12
C PRO A 133 -7.61 -16.98 -15.29
N GLU A 134 -8.00 -17.46 -16.48
CA GLU A 134 -8.19 -16.62 -17.68
C GLU A 134 -9.27 -15.56 -17.49
N LYS A 135 -10.40 -15.93 -16.86
CA LYS A 135 -11.48 -15.00 -16.56
C LYS A 135 -11.00 -13.87 -15.66
N HIS A 136 -10.34 -14.21 -14.55
CA HIS A 136 -9.84 -13.23 -13.60
C HIS A 136 -8.73 -12.34 -14.20
N TYR A 137 -7.80 -12.92 -14.95
CA TYR A 137 -6.76 -12.21 -15.67
C TYR A 137 -7.37 -11.19 -16.65
N ASN A 138 -8.26 -11.61 -17.51
CA ASN A 138 -8.91 -10.74 -18.51
C ASN A 138 -9.69 -9.60 -17.85
N MET A 139 -10.36 -9.87 -16.73
CA MET A 139 -11.08 -8.84 -15.97
C MET A 139 -10.13 -7.83 -15.33
N ALA A 140 -9.05 -8.29 -14.71
CA ALA A 140 -8.03 -7.43 -14.11
C ALA A 140 -7.37 -6.53 -15.16
N VAL A 141 -6.84 -7.12 -16.23
CA VAL A 141 -6.17 -6.41 -17.34
C VAL A 141 -7.13 -5.39 -18.00
N ARG A 142 -8.38 -5.76 -18.24
CA ARG A 142 -9.39 -4.83 -18.79
C ARG A 142 -9.57 -3.59 -17.90
N ARG A 143 -9.65 -3.78 -16.57
CA ARG A 143 -9.78 -2.67 -15.63
C ARG A 143 -8.53 -1.80 -15.63
N MET A 144 -7.36 -2.41 -15.57
CA MET A 144 -6.08 -1.71 -15.56
C MET A 144 -5.89 -0.85 -16.83
N ARG A 145 -6.20 -1.39 -18.02
CA ARG A 145 -6.15 -0.64 -19.29
C ARG A 145 -7.10 0.56 -19.33
N LYS A 146 -8.26 0.45 -18.66
CA LYS A 146 -9.28 1.51 -18.66
C LYS A 146 -9.17 2.46 -17.48
N GLY A 147 -8.18 2.30 -16.60
CA GLY A 147 -8.09 3.07 -15.36
C GLY A 147 -9.25 2.84 -14.40
N GLN A 148 -9.94 1.69 -14.48
CA GLN A 148 -11.09 1.35 -13.67
C GLN A 148 -10.64 0.69 -12.36
N CYS A 149 -11.23 1.09 -11.25
CA CYS A 149 -10.99 0.50 -9.93
C CYS A 149 -12.32 0.30 -9.18
N PHE A 150 -12.33 -0.58 -8.20
CA PHE A 150 -13.44 -0.74 -7.29
C PHE A 150 -13.56 0.45 -6.33
N HIS A 151 -12.43 0.86 -5.78
CA HIS A 151 -12.28 2.14 -5.08
C HIS A 151 -10.92 2.75 -5.45
N GLN A 152 -10.82 4.07 -5.37
CA GLN A 152 -9.59 4.78 -5.74
C GLN A 152 -8.41 4.26 -4.94
N PRO A 153 -7.37 3.68 -5.58
CA PRO A 153 -6.17 3.26 -4.88
C PRO A 153 -5.34 4.47 -4.44
N TYR A 154 -4.56 4.29 -3.38
CA TYR A 154 -3.76 5.34 -2.76
C TYR A 154 -2.41 4.82 -2.28
N LEU A 155 -1.46 5.73 -2.11
CA LEU A 155 -0.07 5.44 -1.73
C LEU A 155 0.10 5.48 -0.20
N GLY A 156 -0.42 4.45 0.47
CA GLY A 156 -0.33 4.26 1.92
C GLY A 156 -1.37 5.04 2.73
N CYS A 157 -1.62 6.30 2.42
CA CYS A 157 -2.66 7.12 3.05
C CYS A 157 -3.67 7.60 1.99
N ARG A 158 -4.95 7.67 2.35
CA ARG A 158 -6.05 8.02 1.43
C ARG A 158 -5.91 9.40 0.79
N GLU A 159 -5.20 10.30 1.42
CA GLU A 159 -4.90 11.65 0.92
C GLU A 159 -3.87 11.65 -0.23
N PHE A 160 -3.19 10.53 -0.50
CA PHE A 160 -2.20 10.40 -1.57
C PHE A 160 -2.72 9.50 -2.69
N PRO A 161 -3.58 10.03 -3.57
CA PRO A 161 -4.10 9.26 -4.70
C PRO A 161 -2.97 8.92 -5.67
N LEU A 162 -3.09 7.78 -6.34
CA LEU A 162 -2.15 7.37 -7.36
C LEU A 162 -2.78 7.38 -8.75
N ARG A 163 -1.92 7.46 -9.78
CA ARG A 163 -2.23 7.11 -11.16
C ARG A 163 -1.63 5.75 -11.46
N PHE A 164 -2.34 4.93 -12.20
CA PHE A 164 -1.84 3.61 -12.61
C PHE A 164 -2.09 3.35 -14.09
N ASP A 165 -1.14 2.64 -14.71
CA ASP A 165 -1.18 2.25 -16.12
C ASP A 165 -0.69 0.80 -16.24
N LEU A 166 -1.36 -0.01 -17.06
CA LEU A 166 -0.87 -1.35 -17.41
C LEU A 166 0.36 -1.21 -18.31
N VAL A 167 1.45 -1.91 -17.97
CA VAL A 167 2.68 -1.95 -18.78
C VAL A 167 2.63 -3.19 -19.68
N GLU A 168 2.52 -2.97 -20.98
CA GLU A 168 2.48 -4.03 -22.00
C GLU A 168 3.80 -4.14 -22.81
N GLY A 169 4.77 -3.32 -22.47
CA GLY A 169 6.10 -3.27 -23.07
C GLY A 169 7.22 -3.42 -22.04
N PRO A 170 8.45 -3.04 -22.39
CA PRO A 170 9.56 -3.09 -21.45
C PRO A 170 9.32 -2.14 -20.27
N ILE A 171 9.74 -2.58 -19.08
CA ILE A 171 9.72 -1.74 -17.87
C ILE A 171 10.72 -0.58 -18.07
N PRO A 172 10.35 0.67 -17.76
CA PRO A 172 11.26 1.79 -17.82
C PRO A 172 12.50 1.57 -16.94
N PRO A 173 13.67 2.10 -17.36
CA PRO A 173 14.90 1.94 -16.58
C PRO A 173 14.79 2.64 -15.22
N SER A 174 15.38 2.03 -14.20
CA SER A 174 15.52 2.61 -12.87
C SER A 174 16.69 3.58 -12.78
N CYS A 175 16.57 4.64 -11.98
CA CYS A 175 17.69 5.51 -11.61
C CYS A 175 18.72 4.80 -10.70
N TYR A 176 18.43 3.58 -10.26
CA TYR A 176 19.30 2.75 -9.42
C TYR A 176 20.04 1.65 -10.20
N ALA A 177 20.06 1.70 -11.54
CA ALA A 177 20.83 0.74 -12.34
C ALA A 177 22.30 0.70 -11.89
N GLY A 178 22.85 -0.50 -11.73
CA GLY A 178 24.21 -0.74 -11.23
C GLY A 178 24.39 -0.53 -9.71
N LYS A 179 23.32 -0.29 -8.95
CA LYS A 179 23.39 -0.04 -7.50
C LYS A 179 22.72 -1.14 -6.70
N THR A 180 23.30 -1.43 -5.55
CA THR A 180 22.66 -2.26 -4.50
C THR A 180 22.43 -1.40 -3.28
N VAL A 181 21.20 -1.38 -2.78
CA VAL A 181 20.78 -0.59 -1.61
C VAL A 181 20.14 -1.53 -0.59
N ASP A 182 20.63 -1.50 0.64
CA ASP A 182 20.00 -2.18 1.78
C ASP A 182 18.95 -1.23 2.37
N LEU A 183 17.67 -1.59 2.26
CA LEU A 183 16.53 -0.83 2.77
C LEU A 183 16.19 -1.19 4.23
N GLY A 184 16.95 -2.10 4.82
CA GLY A 184 16.72 -2.58 6.18
C GLY A 184 15.50 -3.49 6.31
N PHE A 185 14.96 -3.56 7.53
CA PHE A 185 13.75 -4.35 7.79
C PHE A 185 12.50 -3.56 7.37
N MET A 186 11.70 -4.19 6.51
CA MET A 186 10.44 -3.65 6.02
C MET A 186 9.28 -4.60 6.33
N LEU A 187 8.08 -4.03 6.49
CA LEU A 187 6.86 -4.81 6.64
C LEU A 187 6.56 -5.55 5.33
N HIS A 188 6.55 -6.89 5.39
CA HIS A 188 6.10 -7.72 4.28
C HIS A 188 4.57 -7.76 4.24
N ASP A 189 3.97 -8.20 5.32
CA ASP A 189 2.52 -8.33 5.46
C ASP A 189 2.08 -8.35 6.94
N ILE A 190 0.77 -8.33 7.16
CA ILE A 190 0.15 -8.54 8.45
C ILE A 190 -0.61 -9.86 8.39
N ASP A 191 -0.24 -10.81 9.26
CA ASP A 191 -0.95 -12.07 9.40
C ASP A 191 -2.24 -11.84 10.21
N PHE A 192 -3.35 -11.66 9.49
CA PHE A 192 -4.66 -11.45 10.11
C PHE A 192 -5.22 -12.70 10.76
N ALA A 193 -4.75 -13.89 10.39
CA ALA A 193 -5.17 -15.15 11.00
C ALA A 193 -4.49 -15.39 12.35
N ASN A 194 -3.29 -14.81 12.56
CA ASN A 194 -2.49 -14.96 13.77
C ASN A 194 -2.36 -13.62 14.51
N ASP A 195 -3.44 -13.19 15.15
CA ASP A 195 -3.55 -11.98 15.99
C ASP A 195 -2.98 -10.68 15.36
N LYS A 196 -3.06 -10.57 14.02
CA LYS A 196 -2.53 -9.43 13.25
C LYS A 196 -1.03 -9.23 13.45
N THR A 197 -0.29 -10.32 13.58
CA THR A 197 1.16 -10.28 13.73
C THR A 197 1.83 -9.70 12.49
N PRO A 198 2.65 -8.64 12.62
CA PRO A 198 3.38 -8.09 11.49
C PRO A 198 4.54 -9.02 11.11
N VAL A 199 4.65 -9.32 9.82
CA VAL A 199 5.74 -10.10 9.26
C VAL A 199 6.73 -9.16 8.59
N PHE A 200 7.97 -9.16 9.04
CA PHE A 200 9.04 -8.33 8.51
C PHE A 200 10.02 -9.14 7.66
N TYR A 201 10.70 -8.47 6.75
CA TYR A 201 11.79 -9.04 5.97
C TYR A 201 12.89 -8.00 5.74
N ARG A 202 14.12 -8.44 5.49
CA ARG A 202 15.20 -7.55 5.10
C ARG A 202 15.12 -7.27 3.60
N ALA A 203 14.80 -6.04 3.25
CA ALA A 203 14.61 -5.63 1.88
C ALA A 203 15.95 -5.20 1.24
N MET A 204 16.35 -5.91 0.20
CA MET A 204 17.51 -5.57 -0.64
C MET A 204 17.01 -5.12 -2.01
N MET A 205 17.39 -3.93 -2.42
CA MET A 205 17.11 -3.41 -3.75
C MET A 205 18.37 -3.52 -4.61
N ARG A 206 18.31 -4.26 -5.72
CA ARG A 206 19.39 -4.42 -6.70
C ARG A 206 18.94 -3.89 -8.04
N ASP A 207 19.73 -3.00 -8.64
CA ASP A 207 19.36 -2.36 -9.92
C ASP A 207 17.98 -1.67 -9.90
N GLY A 208 17.55 -1.21 -8.72
CA GLY A 208 16.23 -0.65 -8.50
C GLY A 208 15.11 -1.67 -8.35
N VAL A 209 15.43 -2.97 -8.25
CA VAL A 209 14.44 -4.06 -8.13
C VAL A 209 14.50 -4.68 -6.75
N ILE A 210 13.34 -4.84 -6.13
CA ILE A 210 13.12 -5.60 -4.90
C ILE A 210 12.39 -6.88 -5.29
N ASP A 211 13.05 -8.04 -5.11
CA ASP A 211 12.42 -9.33 -5.32
C ASP A 211 11.60 -9.71 -4.07
N CYS A 212 10.29 -9.85 -4.26
CA CYS A 212 9.35 -10.14 -3.16
C CYS A 212 9.07 -11.64 -3.03
N ALA A 213 9.35 -12.44 -4.07
CA ALA A 213 9.14 -13.88 -4.06
C ALA A 213 10.13 -14.59 -3.11
N ASP A 214 11.37 -14.11 -3.06
CA ASP A 214 12.41 -14.65 -2.20
C ASP A 214 12.34 -14.18 -0.74
N CYS A 215 11.54 -13.14 -0.46
CA CYS A 215 11.46 -12.52 0.86
C CYS A 215 10.97 -13.48 1.96
N LEU A 216 10.14 -14.45 1.63
CA LEU A 216 9.60 -15.44 2.56
C LEU A 216 10.58 -16.57 2.85
N GLN A 217 11.58 -16.80 1.96
CA GLN A 217 12.59 -17.86 2.13
C GLN A 217 13.80 -17.39 2.96
N ALA A 218 14.06 -16.09 3.01
CA ALA A 218 15.24 -15.51 3.66
C ALA A 218 15.07 -15.19 5.17
N GLY A 219 14.11 -15.81 5.85
CA GLY A 219 13.88 -15.66 7.29
C GLY A 219 12.97 -14.46 7.62
N ALA A 220 11.67 -14.68 7.49
CA ALA A 220 10.68 -13.78 8.11
C ALA A 220 10.88 -13.80 9.63
N VAL A 221 11.15 -12.66 10.22
CA VAL A 221 11.21 -12.48 11.68
C VAL A 221 9.83 -11.99 12.12
N SER A 222 9.18 -12.81 12.92
CA SER A 222 7.90 -12.49 13.59
C SER A 222 8.14 -11.73 14.90
#